data_ae12e1e594508763827ddc037e2aa835
#
_entry.id   ae12e1e594508763827ddc037e2aa835
#
_cell.length_a   1.000
_cell.length_b   1.000
_cell.length_c   1.000
_cell.angle_alpha   90.00
_cell.angle_beta   90.00
_cell.angle_gamma   90.00
#
_symmetry.space_group_name_H-M   'P 1'
#
loop_
_entity.id
_entity.type
_entity.pdbx_description
1 polymer ?
#
loop_
_entity_poly.entity_id
_entity_poly.type
_entity_poly.pdbx_seq_one_letter_code
_entity_poly.pdbx_strand_id
1 'polypeptide(L)'
;MHVGLLYSRIRRDEKLLLSELRDRGHDVTKIDVRREQFNISAAPAVFDDLDVVLDRCLATSRSLYITRFLDAYGVPVVNSSETAQLCADKVKNSLALEAAGVPTPNTTVAFTTDAALEAIEAFGYPCVLKPVVGSWGRLMAKIDTRDAAEAILEHKATLGHYEHKVFYIQEFVEKPGRDIRVLAVDGEPVASMTRSSDHWLTNAAKGGETAEFELDDRARELVEKASAAVGGGLLGVDLMEVGSDYTVHEVNHTVEFKALNDAVGDSVDVPNRVVDWLEAKAAAETEVTA
;
A
#
# COMPACT_ATOMS: atom_id res chain seq x y z
N MET A 1 -17.67 19.69 -4.89
CA MET A 1 -17.39 18.53 -5.76
C MET A 1 -18.30 17.38 -5.43
N HIS A 2 -18.50 16.49 -6.40
CA HIS A 2 -19.23 15.23 -6.24
C HIS A 2 -18.26 14.04 -6.21
N VAL A 3 -18.10 13.44 -5.06
CA VAL A 3 -17.11 12.36 -4.82
C VAL A 3 -17.75 10.99 -4.85
N GLY A 4 -17.23 10.09 -5.66
CA GLY A 4 -17.53 8.67 -5.57
C GLY A 4 -16.64 7.99 -4.52
N LEU A 5 -17.20 7.30 -3.54
CA LEU A 5 -16.44 6.48 -2.59
C LEU A 5 -16.68 5.01 -2.87
N LEU A 6 -15.67 4.33 -3.43
CA LEU A 6 -15.71 2.88 -3.65
C LEU A 6 -15.42 2.14 -2.35
N TYR A 7 -16.23 1.16 -2.03
CA TYR A 7 -16.00 0.33 -0.85
C TYR A 7 -16.52 -1.10 -1.05
N SER A 8 -15.94 -2.03 -0.31
CA SER A 8 -16.53 -3.36 -0.07
C SER A 8 -17.03 -3.51 1.37
N ARG A 9 -16.55 -2.66 2.27
CA ARG A 9 -16.99 -2.54 3.67
C ARG A 9 -16.63 -1.15 4.17
N ILE A 10 -17.57 -0.45 4.79
CA ILE A 10 -17.33 0.84 5.44
C ILE A 10 -16.74 0.60 6.84
N ARG A 11 -15.50 1.00 7.02
CA ARG A 11 -14.75 0.94 8.29
C ARG A 11 -14.71 2.33 8.94
N ARG A 12 -13.89 2.50 9.98
CA ARG A 12 -13.69 3.79 10.64
C ARG A 12 -13.05 4.82 9.70
N ASP A 13 -12.07 4.43 8.91
CA ASP A 13 -11.40 5.31 7.94
C ASP A 13 -12.41 5.92 6.96
N GLU A 14 -13.25 5.09 6.34
CA GLU A 14 -14.27 5.56 5.39
C GLU A 14 -15.31 6.44 6.08
N LYS A 15 -15.62 6.17 7.36
CA LYS A 15 -16.56 7.02 8.13
C LYS A 15 -15.98 8.41 8.41
N LEU A 16 -14.69 8.49 8.75
CA LEU A 16 -13.98 9.76 8.98
C LEU A 16 -13.95 10.59 7.70
N LEU A 17 -13.58 9.99 6.56
CA LEU A 17 -13.59 10.67 5.26
C LEU A 17 -14.99 11.11 4.84
N LEU A 18 -16.01 10.27 5.04
CA LEU A 18 -17.40 10.61 4.74
C LEU A 18 -17.94 11.74 5.63
N SER A 19 -17.50 11.83 6.89
CA SER A 19 -17.84 12.96 7.76
C SER A 19 -17.23 14.23 7.23
N GLU A 20 -15.91 14.24 7.04
CA GLU A 20 -15.17 15.40 6.58
C GLU A 20 -15.69 15.94 5.23
N LEU A 21 -15.92 15.07 4.25
CA LEU A 21 -16.49 15.46 2.96
C LEU A 21 -17.85 16.16 3.11
N ARG A 22 -18.74 15.64 3.97
CA ARG A 22 -20.06 16.23 4.21
C ARG A 22 -19.99 17.53 4.98
N ASP A 23 -19.12 17.62 5.98
CA ASP A 23 -18.95 18.82 6.81
C ASP A 23 -18.43 19.99 5.95
N ARG A 24 -17.69 19.68 4.86
CA ARG A 24 -17.30 20.67 3.83
C ARG A 24 -18.36 20.92 2.75
N GLY A 25 -19.52 20.26 2.82
CA GLY A 25 -20.62 20.45 1.87
C GLY A 25 -20.42 19.75 0.52
N HIS A 26 -19.60 18.70 0.45
CA HIS A 26 -19.45 17.91 -0.76
C HIS A 26 -20.56 16.87 -0.92
N ASP A 27 -20.99 16.64 -2.17
CA ASP A 27 -21.86 15.52 -2.49
C ASP A 27 -21.07 14.21 -2.55
N VAL A 28 -21.61 13.15 -1.94
CA VAL A 28 -20.89 11.87 -1.88
C VAL A 28 -21.79 10.72 -2.28
N THR A 29 -21.41 10.05 -3.38
CA THR A 29 -22.00 8.80 -3.82
C THR A 29 -21.19 7.62 -3.27
N LYS A 30 -21.83 6.80 -2.42
CA LYS A 30 -21.23 5.58 -1.86
C LYS A 30 -21.48 4.41 -2.79
N ILE A 31 -20.42 3.80 -3.32
CA ILE A 31 -20.48 2.74 -4.34
C ILE A 31 -20.00 1.42 -3.74
N ASP A 32 -20.94 0.49 -3.46
CA ASP A 32 -20.60 -0.86 -3.01
C ASP A 32 -20.22 -1.72 -4.21
N VAL A 33 -18.92 -1.87 -4.43
CA VAL A 33 -18.36 -2.60 -5.59
C VAL A 33 -18.83 -4.05 -5.71
N ARG A 34 -19.40 -4.64 -4.67
CA ARG A 34 -19.97 -6.01 -4.71
C ARG A 34 -21.34 -6.08 -5.37
N ARG A 35 -21.97 -4.93 -5.60
CA ARG A 35 -23.29 -4.78 -6.19
C ARG A 35 -23.26 -4.19 -7.59
N GLU A 36 -22.12 -3.60 -7.97
CA GLU A 36 -21.96 -2.98 -9.29
C GLU A 36 -21.55 -4.02 -10.34
N GLN A 37 -22.00 -3.76 -11.57
CA GLN A 37 -21.62 -4.52 -12.76
C GLN A 37 -20.86 -3.59 -13.70
N PHE A 38 -19.65 -3.98 -14.07
CA PHE A 38 -18.79 -3.21 -14.97
C PHE A 38 -18.90 -3.77 -16.38
N ASN A 39 -19.43 -2.98 -17.31
CA ASN A 39 -19.54 -3.33 -18.71
C ASN A 39 -18.28 -2.87 -19.46
N ILE A 40 -17.70 -3.73 -20.31
CA ILE A 40 -16.47 -3.43 -21.05
C ILE A 40 -16.63 -2.24 -22.01
N SER A 41 -17.84 -2.00 -22.50
CA SER A 41 -18.12 -1.01 -23.56
C SER A 41 -18.72 0.30 -23.06
N ALA A 42 -19.20 0.36 -21.81
CA ALA A 42 -19.89 1.54 -21.28
C ALA A 42 -19.78 1.63 -19.74
N ALA A 43 -19.55 2.83 -19.24
CA ALA A 43 -19.57 3.08 -17.81
C ALA A 43 -20.98 2.88 -17.23
N PRO A 44 -21.12 2.29 -16.04
CA PRO A 44 -22.37 2.31 -15.29
C PRO A 44 -22.74 3.75 -14.89
N ALA A 45 -24.05 4.07 -14.95
CA ALA A 45 -24.56 5.41 -14.65
C ALA A 45 -24.22 5.94 -13.23
N VAL A 46 -23.83 5.05 -12.30
CA VAL A 46 -23.40 5.46 -10.95
C VAL A 46 -22.13 6.30 -10.96
N PHE A 47 -21.37 6.29 -12.06
CA PHE A 47 -20.15 7.08 -12.24
C PHE A 47 -20.39 8.37 -13.03
N ASP A 48 -21.60 8.60 -13.51
CA ASP A 48 -21.93 9.86 -14.20
C ASP A 48 -21.83 11.02 -13.21
N ASP A 49 -21.34 12.16 -13.67
CA ASP A 49 -21.24 13.42 -12.92
C ASP A 49 -20.36 13.36 -11.65
N LEU A 50 -19.46 12.38 -11.54
CA LEU A 50 -18.47 12.35 -10.45
C LEU A 50 -17.21 13.13 -10.84
N ASP A 51 -16.82 14.08 -9.99
CA ASP A 51 -15.57 14.84 -10.16
C ASP A 51 -14.33 13.98 -9.90
N VAL A 52 -14.41 13.08 -8.92
CA VAL A 52 -13.33 12.16 -8.56
C VAL A 52 -13.88 10.93 -7.83
N VAL A 53 -13.25 9.80 -8.05
CA VAL A 53 -13.56 8.55 -7.34
C VAL A 53 -12.43 8.17 -6.41
N LEU A 54 -12.73 8.00 -5.12
CA LEU A 54 -11.78 7.51 -4.12
C LEU A 54 -11.92 6.01 -3.92
N ASP A 55 -10.88 5.24 -4.29
CA ASP A 55 -10.87 3.79 -4.08
C ASP A 55 -10.48 3.42 -2.63
N ARG A 56 -11.44 2.84 -1.92
CA ARG A 56 -11.28 2.29 -0.58
C ARG A 56 -11.62 0.79 -0.51
N CYS A 57 -11.42 0.08 -1.62
CA CYS A 57 -11.69 -1.35 -1.69
C CYS A 57 -10.63 -2.16 -0.93
N LEU A 58 -11.06 -2.99 0.03
CA LEU A 58 -10.17 -3.84 0.82
C LEU A 58 -9.50 -4.96 0.03
N ALA A 59 -10.22 -5.51 -0.95
CA ALA A 59 -9.72 -6.62 -1.73
C ALA A 59 -8.89 -6.09 -2.90
N THR A 60 -7.57 -6.25 -2.83
CA THR A 60 -6.61 -5.83 -3.86
C THR A 60 -7.05 -6.24 -5.27
N SER A 61 -7.51 -7.48 -5.48
CA SER A 61 -7.97 -7.93 -6.79
C SER A 61 -9.16 -7.11 -7.34
N ARG A 62 -10.10 -6.70 -6.48
CA ARG A 62 -11.22 -5.85 -6.92
C ARG A 62 -10.76 -4.44 -7.23
N SER A 63 -9.96 -3.84 -6.36
CA SER A 63 -9.35 -2.54 -6.56
C SER A 63 -8.64 -2.45 -7.91
N LEU A 64 -7.78 -3.42 -8.24
CA LEU A 64 -7.05 -3.46 -9.50
C LEU A 64 -7.94 -3.50 -10.74
N TYR A 65 -9.03 -4.28 -10.73
CA TYR A 65 -9.95 -4.32 -11.87
C TYR A 65 -10.81 -3.07 -11.95
N ILE A 66 -11.31 -2.58 -10.83
CA ILE A 66 -12.19 -1.42 -10.79
C ILE A 66 -11.47 -0.15 -11.24
N THR A 67 -10.28 0.11 -10.71
CA THR A 67 -9.47 1.26 -11.13
C THR A 67 -9.15 1.21 -12.62
N ARG A 68 -8.92 0.00 -13.18
CA ARG A 68 -8.72 -0.20 -14.61
C ARG A 68 -9.97 0.09 -15.44
N PHE A 69 -11.15 -0.28 -14.94
CA PHE A 69 -12.41 0.08 -15.58
C PHE A 69 -12.65 1.59 -15.56
N LEU A 70 -12.44 2.24 -14.42
CA LEU A 70 -12.60 3.68 -14.30
C LEU A 70 -11.65 4.46 -15.23
N ASP A 71 -10.40 4.02 -15.29
CA ASP A 71 -9.42 4.54 -16.25
C ASP A 71 -9.91 4.40 -17.70
N ALA A 72 -10.41 3.21 -18.09
CA ALA A 72 -10.96 2.97 -19.43
C ALA A 72 -12.25 3.76 -19.72
N TYR A 73 -13.02 4.12 -18.71
CA TYR A 73 -14.22 4.95 -18.83
C TYR A 73 -13.91 6.45 -18.83
N GLY A 74 -12.65 6.85 -18.56
CA GLY A 74 -12.27 8.25 -18.39
C GLY A 74 -12.81 8.88 -17.10
N VAL A 75 -13.10 8.07 -16.08
CA VAL A 75 -13.56 8.53 -14.76
C VAL A 75 -12.34 8.76 -13.86
N PRO A 76 -12.11 9.98 -13.35
CA PRO A 76 -10.98 10.27 -12.48
C PRO A 76 -11.01 9.40 -11.22
N VAL A 77 -9.94 8.64 -10.98
CA VAL A 77 -9.85 7.76 -9.81
C VAL A 77 -8.53 7.94 -9.07
N VAL A 78 -8.58 7.96 -7.78
CA VAL A 78 -7.43 7.94 -6.88
C VAL A 78 -7.51 6.70 -5.97
N ASN A 79 -6.46 5.92 -5.93
CA ASN A 79 -5.22 6.05 -6.70
C ASN A 79 -5.44 5.59 -8.16
N SER A 80 -4.53 6.02 -9.06
CA SER A 80 -4.58 5.60 -10.46
C SER A 80 -4.45 4.08 -10.61
N SER A 81 -4.91 3.54 -11.75
CA SER A 81 -4.79 2.11 -12.04
C SER A 81 -3.33 1.65 -12.11
N GLU A 82 -2.42 2.52 -12.55
CA GLU A 82 -0.99 2.26 -12.62
C GLU A 82 -0.36 2.17 -11.23
N THR A 83 -0.60 3.17 -10.38
CA THR A 83 -0.16 3.16 -8.97
C THR A 83 -0.69 1.93 -8.25
N ALA A 84 -1.96 1.59 -8.42
CA ALA A 84 -2.55 0.41 -7.80
C ALA A 84 -1.85 -0.89 -8.24
N GLN A 85 -1.52 -1.04 -9.53
CA GLN A 85 -0.83 -2.21 -10.06
C GLN A 85 0.62 -2.32 -9.57
N LEU A 86 1.36 -1.21 -9.50
CA LEU A 86 2.72 -1.19 -8.98
C LEU A 86 2.76 -1.56 -7.49
N CYS A 87 1.86 -0.99 -6.71
CA CYS A 87 1.82 -1.23 -5.26
C CYS A 87 1.25 -2.60 -4.86
N ALA A 88 0.39 -3.22 -5.68
CA ALA A 88 -0.24 -4.49 -5.36
C ALA A 88 0.71 -5.70 -5.47
N ASP A 89 1.75 -5.59 -6.26
CA ASP A 89 2.72 -6.64 -6.57
C ASP A 89 4.10 -6.25 -6.01
N LYS A 90 4.62 -7.04 -5.07
CA LYS A 90 5.88 -6.74 -4.39
C LYS A 90 7.09 -6.72 -5.34
N VAL A 91 7.06 -7.52 -6.40
CA VAL A 91 8.15 -7.51 -7.40
C VAL A 91 8.13 -6.20 -8.17
N LYS A 92 6.95 -5.77 -8.66
CA LYS A 92 6.81 -4.49 -9.37
C LYS A 92 7.14 -3.30 -8.47
N ASN A 93 6.68 -3.34 -7.21
CA ASN A 93 6.95 -2.32 -6.21
C ASN A 93 8.46 -2.16 -5.99
N SER A 94 9.17 -3.27 -5.70
CA SER A 94 10.62 -3.25 -5.48
C SER A 94 11.40 -2.82 -6.72
N LEU A 95 10.99 -3.26 -7.92
CA LEU A 95 11.63 -2.83 -9.17
C LEU A 95 11.45 -1.33 -9.43
N ALA A 96 10.27 -0.77 -9.13
CA ALA A 96 10.02 0.66 -9.27
C ALA A 96 10.87 1.49 -8.28
N LEU A 97 10.95 1.04 -7.02
CA LEU A 97 11.77 1.69 -6.00
C LEU A 97 13.27 1.64 -6.36
N GLU A 98 13.76 0.48 -6.78
CA GLU A 98 15.16 0.29 -7.19
C GLU A 98 15.52 1.16 -8.40
N ALA A 99 14.65 1.21 -9.42
CA ALA A 99 14.83 2.06 -10.60
C ALA A 99 14.87 3.55 -10.27
N ALA A 100 14.19 3.97 -9.20
CA ALA A 100 14.22 5.34 -8.68
C ALA A 100 15.40 5.61 -7.71
N GLY A 101 16.26 4.62 -7.47
CA GLY A 101 17.37 4.74 -6.52
C GLY A 101 16.93 4.90 -5.06
N VAL A 102 15.76 4.36 -4.71
CA VAL A 102 15.27 4.31 -3.34
C VAL A 102 15.85 3.08 -2.64
N PRO A 103 16.54 3.23 -1.49
CA PRO A 103 17.06 2.10 -0.75
C PRO A 103 15.96 1.12 -0.37
N THR A 104 16.08 -0.14 -0.81
CA THR A 104 15.19 -1.25 -0.45
C THR A 104 15.99 -2.42 0.08
N PRO A 105 15.42 -3.30 0.91
CA PRO A 105 16.11 -4.51 1.31
C PRO A 105 16.47 -5.36 0.10
N ASN A 106 17.67 -5.94 0.10
CA ASN A 106 18.12 -6.77 -1.00
C ASN A 106 17.15 -7.93 -1.25
N THR A 107 16.79 -8.11 -2.53
CA THR A 107 15.68 -8.99 -2.91
C THR A 107 16.03 -9.80 -4.13
N THR A 108 15.74 -11.11 -4.08
CA THR A 108 15.87 -12.03 -5.22
C THR A 108 14.53 -12.71 -5.49
N VAL A 109 14.18 -12.85 -6.76
CA VAL A 109 12.98 -13.56 -7.21
C VAL A 109 13.39 -14.82 -7.95
N ALA A 110 12.85 -15.98 -7.54
CA ALA A 110 13.08 -17.26 -8.16
C ALA A 110 11.75 -17.90 -8.62
N PHE A 111 11.83 -18.82 -9.59
CA PHE A 111 10.66 -19.46 -10.19
C PHE A 111 10.64 -20.97 -10.01
N THR A 112 11.67 -21.53 -9.38
CA THR A 112 11.76 -22.93 -8.98
C THR A 112 12.18 -23.05 -7.53
N THR A 113 11.88 -24.17 -6.89
CA THR A 113 12.30 -24.43 -5.51
C THR A 113 13.82 -24.48 -5.38
N ASP A 114 14.51 -25.06 -6.36
CA ASP A 114 15.97 -25.17 -6.34
C ASP A 114 16.63 -23.81 -6.42
N ALA A 115 16.22 -22.96 -7.38
CA ALA A 115 16.73 -21.59 -7.49
C ALA A 115 16.36 -20.71 -6.28
N ALA A 116 15.19 -20.97 -5.66
CA ALA A 116 14.79 -20.28 -4.44
C ALA A 116 15.68 -20.68 -3.25
N LEU A 117 16.03 -21.97 -3.14
CA LEU A 117 16.92 -22.45 -2.10
C LEU A 117 18.35 -21.90 -2.29
N GLU A 118 18.85 -21.86 -3.53
CA GLU A 118 20.14 -21.24 -3.84
C GLU A 118 20.17 -19.75 -3.45
N ALA A 119 19.09 -19.00 -3.72
CA ALA A 119 18.97 -17.61 -3.33
C ALA A 119 18.95 -17.43 -1.80
N ILE A 120 18.23 -18.30 -1.07
CA ILE A 120 18.21 -18.29 0.40
C ILE A 120 19.61 -18.56 0.96
N GLU A 121 20.32 -19.54 0.42
CA GLU A 121 21.70 -19.86 0.82
C GLU A 121 22.66 -18.68 0.55
N ALA A 122 22.45 -17.95 -0.56
CA ALA A 122 23.26 -16.78 -0.89
C ALA A 122 23.02 -15.60 0.07
N PHE A 123 21.78 -15.39 0.53
CA PHE A 123 21.47 -14.40 1.58
C PHE A 123 22.01 -14.82 2.95
N GLY A 124 22.01 -16.11 3.21
CA GLY A 124 22.22 -16.67 4.54
C GLY A 124 20.95 -16.61 5.40
N TYR A 125 21.12 -16.87 6.70
CA TYR A 125 20.01 -16.97 7.65
C TYR A 125 20.16 -15.91 8.76
N PRO A 126 19.08 -15.28 9.20
CA PRO A 126 17.72 -15.41 8.67
C PRO A 126 17.49 -14.64 7.36
N CYS A 127 16.52 -15.09 6.57
CA CYS A 127 15.96 -14.34 5.45
C CYS A 127 14.43 -14.38 5.48
N VAL A 128 13.75 -13.66 4.59
CA VAL A 128 12.28 -13.58 4.57
C VAL A 128 11.73 -14.00 3.22
N LEU A 129 10.82 -14.97 3.22
CA LEU A 129 10.02 -15.33 2.06
C LEU A 129 8.65 -14.67 2.16
N LYS A 130 8.23 -13.97 1.10
CA LYS A 130 6.97 -13.24 1.05
C LYS A 130 6.10 -13.71 -0.12
N PRO A 131 4.76 -13.62 -0.01
CA PRO A 131 3.90 -13.72 -1.17
C PRO A 131 4.10 -12.48 -2.06
N VAL A 132 4.07 -12.64 -3.36
CA VAL A 132 4.18 -11.51 -4.32
C VAL A 132 2.98 -10.57 -4.15
N VAL A 133 1.78 -11.13 -4.05
CA VAL A 133 0.54 -10.39 -3.77
C VAL A 133 0.03 -10.77 -2.38
N GLY A 134 -0.30 -9.78 -1.58
CA GLY A 134 -0.81 -10.00 -0.23
C GLY A 134 -0.49 -8.85 0.71
N SER A 135 -1.29 -8.73 1.76
CA SER A 135 -1.20 -7.67 2.77
C SER A 135 -1.29 -8.22 4.19
N TRP A 136 -1.08 -7.37 5.18
CA TRP A 136 -1.17 -7.67 6.62
C TRP A 136 -0.19 -8.74 7.12
N GLY A 137 0.96 -8.95 6.45
CA GLY A 137 1.96 -9.95 6.86
C GLY A 137 1.47 -11.40 6.80
N ARG A 138 0.43 -11.68 6.01
CA ARG A 138 -0.04 -13.06 5.80
C ARG A 138 0.87 -13.79 4.85
N LEU A 139 1.07 -15.09 5.10
CA LEU A 139 1.90 -15.98 4.29
C LEU A 139 3.37 -15.55 4.17
N MET A 140 3.84 -14.68 5.08
CA MET A 140 5.26 -14.36 5.22
C MET A 140 5.92 -15.38 6.14
N ALA A 141 7.14 -15.77 5.80
CA ALA A 141 7.94 -16.67 6.61
C ALA A 141 9.35 -16.09 6.83
N LYS A 142 9.77 -16.03 8.09
CA LYS A 142 11.17 -15.87 8.46
C LYS A 142 11.80 -17.25 8.41
N ILE A 143 12.88 -17.38 7.68
CA ILE A 143 13.58 -18.63 7.44
C ILE A 143 14.91 -18.57 8.18
N ASP A 144 15.03 -19.36 9.25
CA ASP A 144 16.18 -19.36 10.12
C ASP A 144 17.16 -20.50 9.86
N THR A 145 16.76 -21.54 9.10
CA THR A 145 17.60 -22.71 8.79
C THR A 145 17.30 -23.26 7.41
N ARG A 146 18.23 -24.05 6.86
CA ARG A 146 18.05 -24.77 5.59
C ARG A 146 16.85 -25.71 5.62
N ASP A 147 16.71 -26.51 6.67
CA ASP A 147 15.59 -27.46 6.79
C ASP A 147 14.23 -26.76 6.76
N ALA A 148 14.15 -25.56 7.41
CA ALA A 148 12.95 -24.73 7.35
C ALA A 148 12.70 -24.17 5.94
N ALA A 149 13.77 -23.78 5.22
CA ALA A 149 13.67 -23.34 3.84
C ALA A 149 13.08 -24.44 2.94
N GLU A 150 13.65 -25.63 2.96
CA GLU A 150 13.21 -26.78 2.15
C GLU A 150 11.74 -27.11 2.42
N ALA A 151 11.34 -27.21 3.69
CA ALA A 151 9.94 -27.50 4.06
C ALA A 151 8.95 -26.42 3.60
N ILE A 152 9.30 -25.13 3.75
CA ILE A 152 8.44 -24.01 3.35
C ILE A 152 8.34 -23.92 1.82
N LEU A 153 9.44 -24.10 1.10
CA LEU A 153 9.46 -24.06 -0.37
C LEU A 153 8.65 -25.22 -0.96
N GLU A 154 8.79 -26.43 -0.43
CA GLU A 154 7.98 -27.59 -0.84
C GLU A 154 6.49 -27.35 -0.61
N HIS A 155 6.11 -26.88 0.59
CA HIS A 155 4.73 -26.56 0.92
C HIS A 155 4.16 -25.51 -0.03
N LYS A 156 4.91 -24.43 -0.30
CA LYS A 156 4.50 -23.34 -1.21
C LYS A 156 4.34 -23.83 -2.65
N ALA A 157 5.25 -24.65 -3.14
CA ALA A 157 5.18 -25.23 -4.47
C ALA A 157 4.00 -26.19 -4.65
N THR A 158 3.60 -26.90 -3.59
CA THR A 158 2.52 -27.90 -3.59
C THR A 158 1.13 -27.26 -3.53
N LEU A 159 0.97 -26.04 -3.01
CA LEU A 159 -0.33 -25.35 -2.90
C LEU A 159 -1.06 -25.12 -4.24
N GLY A 160 -0.43 -25.42 -5.36
CA GLY A 160 -1.07 -25.56 -6.68
C GLY A 160 -1.42 -24.26 -7.41
N HIS A 161 -1.51 -23.11 -6.73
CA HIS A 161 -1.76 -21.83 -7.38
C HIS A 161 -0.50 -21.31 -8.08
N TYR A 162 -0.61 -20.81 -9.31
CA TYR A 162 0.56 -20.35 -10.08
C TYR A 162 1.33 -19.22 -9.36
N GLU A 163 0.65 -18.36 -8.62
CA GLU A 163 1.25 -17.28 -7.82
C GLU A 163 2.17 -17.81 -6.72
N HIS A 164 1.96 -19.05 -6.26
CA HIS A 164 2.82 -19.70 -5.27
C HIS A 164 4.15 -20.20 -5.85
N LYS A 165 4.27 -20.24 -7.19
CA LYS A 165 5.50 -20.62 -7.89
C LYS A 165 6.46 -19.44 -8.13
N VAL A 166 6.10 -18.26 -7.67
CA VAL A 166 6.97 -17.09 -7.63
C VAL A 166 7.48 -16.95 -6.20
N PHE A 167 8.76 -17.10 -6.01
CA PHE A 167 9.43 -17.03 -4.71
C PHE A 167 10.12 -15.67 -4.60
N TYR A 168 9.55 -14.79 -3.78
CA TYR A 168 10.11 -13.48 -3.45
C TYR A 168 10.87 -13.61 -2.14
N ILE A 169 12.19 -13.60 -2.22
CA ILE A 169 13.12 -13.82 -1.11
C ILE A 169 13.82 -12.50 -0.84
N GLN A 170 13.83 -12.06 0.40
CA GLN A 170 14.39 -10.78 0.81
C GLN A 170 15.29 -10.98 2.02
N GLU A 171 16.37 -10.21 2.11
CA GLU A 171 17.20 -10.18 3.31
C GLU A 171 16.38 -9.83 4.55
N PHE A 172 16.79 -10.37 5.68
CA PHE A 172 16.21 -10.00 6.96
C PHE A 172 16.88 -8.74 7.48
N VAL A 173 16.12 -7.65 7.53
CA VAL A 173 16.62 -6.38 8.06
C VAL A 173 16.53 -6.41 9.60
N GLU A 174 17.68 -6.30 10.26
CA GLU A 174 17.73 -6.08 11.70
C GLU A 174 17.30 -4.63 12.02
N LYS A 175 16.13 -4.50 12.62
CA LYS A 175 15.52 -3.24 13.01
C LYS A 175 15.26 -3.18 14.52
N PRO A 176 15.10 -2.01 15.14
CA PRO A 176 14.96 -1.87 16.60
C PRO A 176 13.58 -2.29 17.15
N GLY A 177 13.03 -3.46 16.70
CA GLY A 177 11.74 -4.00 17.15
C GLY A 177 10.53 -3.18 16.70
N ARG A 178 10.72 -2.24 15.78
CA ARG A 178 9.66 -1.38 15.22
C ARG A 178 9.86 -1.15 13.72
N ASP A 179 8.82 -0.67 13.07
CA ASP A 179 8.87 -0.05 11.76
C ASP A 179 8.11 1.28 11.77
N ILE A 180 8.25 2.06 10.71
CA ILE A 180 7.62 3.36 10.59
C ILE A 180 6.63 3.29 9.43
N ARG A 181 5.37 3.64 9.70
CA ARG A 181 4.32 3.82 8.71
C ARG A 181 4.10 5.30 8.48
N VAL A 182 4.24 5.73 7.24
CA VAL A 182 3.95 7.09 6.80
C VAL A 182 2.73 7.09 5.89
N LEU A 183 1.75 7.95 6.17
CA LEU A 183 0.71 8.32 5.23
C LEU A 183 1.22 9.50 4.41
N ALA A 184 1.21 9.36 3.10
CA ALA A 184 1.62 10.41 2.17
C ALA A 184 0.55 10.66 1.13
N VAL A 185 0.46 11.91 0.65
CA VAL A 185 -0.35 12.32 -0.49
C VAL A 185 0.56 12.96 -1.53
N ASP A 186 0.64 12.36 -2.74
CA ASP A 186 1.55 12.78 -3.82
C ASP A 186 3.01 13.02 -3.35
N GLY A 187 3.47 12.22 -2.40
CA GLY A 187 4.82 12.31 -1.83
C GLY A 187 4.93 13.17 -0.57
N GLU A 188 3.99 14.08 -0.32
CA GLU A 188 4.00 14.87 0.92
C GLU A 188 3.59 14.00 2.12
N PRO A 189 4.45 13.82 3.13
CA PRO A 189 4.09 13.12 4.35
C PRO A 189 3.02 13.89 5.14
N VAL A 190 1.87 13.25 5.36
CA VAL A 190 0.76 13.83 6.14
C VAL A 190 0.89 13.51 7.61
N ALA A 191 1.17 12.25 7.92
CA ALA A 191 1.30 11.77 9.29
C ALA A 191 2.17 10.51 9.31
N SER A 192 2.83 10.25 10.44
CA SER A 192 3.69 9.09 10.61
C SER A 192 3.59 8.50 12.01
N MET A 193 3.75 7.18 12.10
CA MET A 193 3.75 6.45 13.36
C MET A 193 4.77 5.32 13.35
N THR A 194 5.28 4.98 14.51
CA THR A 194 5.95 3.71 14.75
C THR A 194 4.93 2.61 15.03
N ARG A 195 5.27 1.37 14.62
CA ARG A 195 4.56 0.15 15.00
C ARG A 195 5.57 -0.78 15.66
N SER A 196 5.44 -1.02 16.95
CA SER A 196 6.37 -1.80 17.76
C SER A 196 5.76 -3.13 18.16
N SER A 197 6.56 -4.20 18.19
CA SER A 197 6.14 -5.53 18.61
C SER A 197 7.36 -6.36 19.03
N ASP A 198 7.17 -7.26 20.00
CA ASP A 198 8.16 -8.29 20.35
C ASP A 198 8.32 -9.36 19.25
N HIS A 199 7.40 -9.40 18.30
CA HIS A 199 7.47 -10.27 17.14
C HIS A 199 8.21 -9.57 15.99
N TRP A 200 8.95 -10.32 15.18
CA TRP A 200 9.67 -9.77 14.02
C TRP A 200 8.74 -9.06 13.00
N LEU A 201 7.45 -9.44 12.94
CA LEU A 201 6.40 -8.73 12.22
C LEU A 201 5.77 -7.69 13.14
N THR A 202 5.94 -6.43 12.80
CA THR A 202 5.51 -5.25 13.59
C THR A 202 4.15 -4.69 13.17
N ASN A 203 3.29 -5.49 12.51
CA ASN A 203 1.98 -5.04 12.03
C ASN A 203 1.02 -4.67 13.17
N ALA A 204 0.44 -3.47 13.15
CA ALA A 204 -0.57 -3.00 14.09
C ALA A 204 -1.79 -3.95 14.21
N ALA A 205 -2.17 -4.63 13.11
CA ALA A 205 -3.26 -5.61 13.11
C ALA A 205 -3.00 -6.85 13.98
N LYS A 206 -1.77 -7.07 14.44
CA LYS A 206 -1.36 -8.17 15.33
C LYS A 206 -1.12 -7.72 16.78
N GLY A 207 -1.59 -6.53 17.16
CA GLY A 207 -1.49 -6.02 18.53
C GLY A 207 -0.19 -5.26 18.81
N GLY A 208 0.51 -4.80 17.79
CA GLY A 208 1.66 -3.91 17.96
C GLY A 208 1.24 -2.57 18.57
N GLU A 209 2.09 -2.00 19.42
CA GLU A 209 1.92 -0.65 19.94
C GLU A 209 2.21 0.37 18.86
N THR A 210 1.44 1.46 18.84
CA THR A 210 1.63 2.57 17.90
C THR A 210 1.89 3.86 18.66
N ALA A 211 2.82 4.68 18.13
CA ALA A 211 3.10 6.01 18.65
C ALA A 211 3.39 6.96 17.50
N GLU A 212 3.07 8.24 17.67
CA GLU A 212 3.47 9.29 16.72
C GLU A 212 4.99 9.25 16.51
N PHE A 213 5.42 9.49 15.27
CA PHE A 213 6.83 9.54 14.90
C PHE A 213 7.10 10.81 14.10
N GLU A 214 8.08 11.59 14.50
CA GLU A 214 8.54 12.77 13.76
C GLU A 214 9.56 12.34 12.71
N LEU A 215 9.25 12.57 11.43
CA LEU A 215 10.16 12.26 10.33
C LEU A 215 11.30 13.30 10.27
N ASP A 216 12.53 12.83 10.19
CA ASP A 216 13.67 13.65 9.81
C ASP A 216 13.69 13.92 8.29
N ASP A 217 14.61 14.79 7.84
CA ASP A 217 14.73 15.18 6.44
C ASP A 217 15.03 13.99 5.53
N ARG A 218 15.80 13.01 6.02
CA ARG A 218 16.14 11.82 5.26
C ARG A 218 14.93 10.90 5.04
N ALA A 219 14.15 10.65 6.07
CA ALA A 219 12.93 9.87 5.96
C ALA A 219 11.90 10.56 5.04
N ARG A 220 11.78 11.90 5.11
CA ARG A 220 10.91 12.68 4.21
C ARG A 220 11.35 12.53 2.76
N GLU A 221 12.63 12.72 2.45
CA GLU A 221 13.18 12.53 1.10
C GLU A 221 12.86 11.14 0.54
N LEU A 222 12.99 10.09 1.35
CA LEU A 222 12.69 8.72 0.93
C LEU A 222 11.22 8.51 0.67
N VAL A 223 10.32 9.10 1.47
CA VAL A 223 8.87 9.03 1.25
C VAL A 223 8.49 9.72 -0.06
N GLU A 224 9.02 10.90 -0.33
CA GLU A 224 8.79 11.64 -1.59
C GLU A 224 9.25 10.82 -2.80
N LYS A 225 10.49 10.31 -2.78
CA LYS A 225 11.04 9.48 -3.86
C LYS A 225 10.27 8.18 -4.07
N ALA A 226 9.92 7.49 -2.98
CA ALA A 226 9.17 6.25 -3.03
C ALA A 226 7.76 6.46 -3.59
N SER A 227 7.11 7.55 -3.21
CA SER A 227 5.80 7.93 -3.73
C SER A 227 5.87 8.25 -5.23
N ALA A 228 6.85 9.03 -5.65
CA ALA A 228 7.06 9.35 -7.06
C ALA A 228 7.36 8.10 -7.90
N ALA A 229 8.14 7.15 -7.36
CA ALA A 229 8.48 5.90 -8.03
C ALA A 229 7.26 5.04 -8.40
N VAL A 230 6.17 5.15 -7.66
CA VAL A 230 4.92 4.39 -7.92
C VAL A 230 3.82 5.24 -8.56
N GLY A 231 4.09 6.50 -8.90
CA GLY A 231 3.13 7.37 -9.59
C GLY A 231 2.30 8.28 -8.69
N GLY A 232 2.68 8.44 -7.41
CA GLY A 232 1.97 9.32 -6.47
C GLY A 232 0.64 8.74 -5.97
N GLY A 233 -0.17 9.60 -5.36
CA GLY A 233 -1.49 9.25 -4.82
C GLY A 233 -1.56 9.24 -3.30
N LEU A 234 -2.63 8.65 -2.76
CA LEU A 234 -2.81 8.42 -1.32
C LEU A 234 -2.14 7.10 -0.94
N LEU A 235 -0.96 7.19 -0.33
CA LEU A 235 -0.05 6.08 -0.15
C LEU A 235 0.30 5.84 1.32
N GLY A 236 0.58 4.58 1.64
CA GLY A 236 1.24 4.19 2.88
C GLY A 236 2.66 3.73 2.59
N VAL A 237 3.66 4.46 3.04
CA VAL A 237 5.07 4.10 2.89
C VAL A 237 5.56 3.45 4.18
N ASP A 238 6.14 2.27 4.06
CA ASP A 238 6.73 1.54 5.19
C ASP A 238 8.25 1.69 5.18
N LEU A 239 8.81 2.30 6.21
CA LEU A 239 10.25 2.45 6.42
C LEU A 239 10.74 1.52 7.53
N MET A 240 11.97 1.03 7.39
CA MET A 240 12.72 0.37 8.44
C MET A 240 14.00 1.16 8.73
N GLU A 241 14.31 1.32 10.01
CA GLU A 241 15.56 1.89 10.47
C GLU A 241 16.70 0.88 10.26
N VAL A 242 17.80 1.33 9.65
CA VAL A 242 19.02 0.54 9.42
C VAL A 242 20.22 1.34 9.89
N GLY A 243 20.66 1.08 11.12
CA GLY A 243 21.69 1.91 11.75
C GLY A 243 21.21 3.35 11.94
N SER A 244 21.85 4.29 11.25
CA SER A 244 21.48 5.72 11.27
C SER A 244 20.74 6.18 9.99
N ASP A 245 20.34 5.26 9.13
CA ASP A 245 19.62 5.53 7.87
C ASP A 245 18.32 4.70 7.81
N TYR A 246 17.61 4.78 6.70
CA TYR A 246 16.37 4.09 6.48
C TYR A 246 16.39 3.30 5.17
N THR A 247 15.57 2.24 5.12
CA THR A 247 15.23 1.54 3.88
C THR A 247 13.72 1.51 3.70
N VAL A 248 13.24 1.65 2.46
CA VAL A 248 11.82 1.56 2.13
C VAL A 248 11.47 0.09 1.95
N HIS A 249 10.57 -0.40 2.80
CA HIS A 249 10.15 -1.79 2.79
C HIS A 249 9.13 -2.09 1.69
N GLU A 250 8.12 -1.23 1.58
CA GLU A 250 7.07 -1.28 0.55
C GLU A 250 6.26 0.01 0.51
N VAL A 251 5.58 0.25 -0.61
CA VAL A 251 4.57 1.30 -0.77
C VAL A 251 3.21 0.65 -1.01
N ASN A 252 2.20 1.08 -0.26
CA ASN A 252 0.85 0.54 -0.29
C ASN A 252 -0.16 1.55 -0.83
N HIS A 253 -0.97 1.18 -1.83
CA HIS A 253 -1.99 2.04 -2.44
C HIS A 253 -3.34 2.06 -1.71
N THR A 254 -3.62 1.08 -0.86
CA THR A 254 -4.84 1.06 -0.02
C THR A 254 -4.43 1.16 1.44
N VAL A 255 -4.08 2.37 1.85
CA VAL A 255 -3.59 2.62 3.21
C VAL A 255 -4.75 2.71 4.20
N GLU A 256 -4.63 1.98 5.31
CA GLU A 256 -5.45 2.16 6.50
C GLU A 256 -4.78 3.18 7.41
N PHE A 257 -5.52 4.20 7.80
CA PHE A 257 -4.97 5.28 8.63
C PHE A 257 -5.63 5.44 10.00
N LYS A 258 -6.56 4.56 10.37
CA LYS A 258 -7.19 4.59 11.70
C LYS A 258 -6.16 4.59 12.83
N ALA A 259 -5.23 3.61 12.81
CA ALA A 259 -4.21 3.51 13.85
C ALA A 259 -3.25 4.72 13.84
N LEU A 260 -2.95 5.24 12.66
CA LEU A 260 -2.14 6.42 12.48
C LEU A 260 -2.85 7.67 12.99
N ASN A 261 -4.14 7.86 12.64
CA ASN A 261 -4.95 8.96 13.15
C ASN A 261 -5.09 8.90 14.69
N ASP A 262 -5.22 7.69 15.26
CA ASP A 262 -5.26 7.52 16.71
C ASP A 262 -3.88 7.81 17.35
N ALA A 263 -2.77 7.53 16.67
CA ALA A 263 -1.41 7.77 17.17
C ALA A 263 -1.01 9.25 17.17
N VAL A 264 -1.39 10.01 16.13
CA VAL A 264 -1.09 11.44 16.03
C VAL A 264 -2.10 12.31 16.81
N GLY A 265 -3.27 11.76 17.15
CA GLY A 265 -4.29 12.47 17.94
C GLY A 265 -4.69 13.81 17.33
N ASP A 266 -4.63 14.88 18.15
CA ASP A 266 -5.00 16.23 17.72
C ASP A 266 -3.84 16.99 17.02
N SER A 267 -2.65 16.38 16.87
CA SER A 267 -1.51 17.03 16.22
C SER A 267 -1.71 17.18 14.71
N VAL A 268 -2.41 16.23 14.08
CA VAL A 268 -2.71 16.22 12.65
C VAL A 268 -4.13 15.72 12.42
N ASP A 269 -4.95 16.53 11.76
CA ASP A 269 -6.27 16.10 11.27
C ASP A 269 -6.10 15.37 9.93
N VAL A 270 -5.90 14.06 9.99
CA VAL A 270 -5.64 13.21 8.83
C VAL A 270 -6.80 13.22 7.81
N PRO A 271 -8.07 13.07 8.19
CA PRO A 271 -9.19 13.21 7.26
C PRO A 271 -9.21 14.53 6.52
N ASN A 272 -8.98 15.64 7.24
CA ASN A 272 -8.93 16.99 6.68
C ASN A 272 -7.85 17.10 5.59
N ARG A 273 -6.62 16.65 5.86
CA ARG A 273 -5.50 16.66 4.91
C ARG A 273 -5.77 15.81 3.66
N VAL A 274 -6.41 14.66 3.82
CA VAL A 274 -6.79 13.81 2.68
C VAL A 274 -7.85 14.48 1.82
N VAL A 275 -8.82 15.18 2.42
CA VAL A 275 -9.88 15.88 1.67
C VAL A 275 -9.32 17.13 0.99
N ASP A 276 -8.41 17.91 1.61
CA ASP A 276 -7.69 19.00 0.94
C ASP A 276 -7.03 18.54 -0.36
N TRP A 277 -6.36 17.38 -0.30
CA TRP A 277 -5.72 16.80 -1.46
C TRP A 277 -6.74 16.35 -2.54
N LEU A 278 -7.86 15.74 -2.14
CA LEU A 278 -8.93 15.36 -3.08
C LEU A 278 -9.53 16.57 -3.80
N GLU A 279 -9.74 17.68 -3.09
CA GLU A 279 -10.22 18.93 -3.66
C GLU A 279 -9.23 19.47 -4.72
N ALA A 280 -7.94 19.44 -4.42
CA ALA A 280 -6.90 19.87 -5.34
C ALA A 280 -6.85 18.96 -6.61
N LYS A 281 -7.01 17.65 -6.44
CA LYS A 281 -7.06 16.70 -7.57
C LYS A 281 -8.28 16.94 -8.46
N ALA A 282 -9.46 17.06 -7.90
CA ALA A 282 -10.68 17.32 -8.66
C ALA A 282 -10.62 18.65 -9.43
N ALA A 283 -10.01 19.68 -8.84
CA ALA A 283 -9.83 20.97 -9.51
C ALA A 283 -8.86 20.85 -10.71
N ALA A 284 -7.75 20.14 -10.57
CA ALA A 284 -6.77 19.95 -11.64
C ALA A 284 -7.36 19.16 -12.83
N GLU A 285 -8.18 18.14 -12.60
CA GLU A 285 -8.85 17.38 -13.65
C GLU A 285 -9.86 18.23 -14.43
N THR A 286 -10.54 19.17 -13.75
CA THR A 286 -11.49 20.08 -14.40
C THR A 286 -10.78 21.06 -15.34
N GLU A 287 -9.57 21.52 -14.99
CA GLU A 287 -8.78 22.43 -15.83
C GLU A 287 -8.22 21.73 -17.11
N VAL A 288 -7.93 20.45 -17.04
CA VAL A 288 -7.43 19.66 -18.19
C VAL A 288 -8.54 19.37 -19.21
N THR A 289 -9.79 19.30 -18.76
CA THR A 289 -10.96 18.96 -19.58
C THR A 289 -11.68 20.19 -20.15
N ALA A 290 -11.36 21.41 -19.71
CA ALA A 290 -11.92 22.68 -20.16
C ALA A 290 -11.08 23.33 -21.28
#